data_4bfd953fc2c03f6097371bb6b022a84d
#
_entry.id   4bfd953fc2c03f6097371bb6b022a84d
#
_cell.length_a   1.000
_cell.length_b   1.000
_cell.length_c   1.000
_cell.angle_alpha   90.00
_cell.angle_beta   90.00
_cell.angle_gamma   90.00
#
_symmetry.space_group_name_H-M   'P 1'
#
loop_
_entity.id
_entity.type
_entity.pdbx_description
1 polymer ?
#
loop_
_entity_poly.entity_id
_entity_poly.type
_entity_poly.pdbx_seq_one_letter_code
_entity_poly.pdbx_strand_id
1 'polypeptide(L)'
;IEILIVLSNCLAAAVFLLLFILIGAPVIELIPLAALVGVMFMVVIGTFAWQSLRIMRIIPLADTLVIILVTAVTVFVDLAAAVVVGVIISALVYAWNNARRIHAHTEIREDGAKIYKIEGPLFFGSTEGFSELFDFKGDPDLVIVDFMNSRVVDHSALQAIEVLASKYNAAGKHVQLRHLSRDCHRLLNRAGQLIVDSDDDPQYGVAVDYSIRTGILGGGH
;
A
#
# COMPACT_ATOMS: atom_id res chain seq x y z
N ILE A 1 37.25 3.27 15.22
CA ILE A 1 37.41 4.02 16.46
C ILE A 1 36.04 4.13 17.16
N GLU A 2 34.96 4.52 16.49
CA GLU A 2 33.62 4.66 17.09
C GLU A 2 33.06 3.36 17.68
N ILE A 3 33.21 2.25 16.97
CA ILE A 3 32.77 0.93 17.46
C ILE A 3 33.49 0.53 18.75
N LEU A 4 34.78 0.85 18.86
CA LEU A 4 35.56 0.55 20.07
C LEU A 4 35.10 1.38 21.26
N ILE A 5 34.74 2.65 21.02
CA ILE A 5 34.22 3.55 22.05
C ILE A 5 32.84 3.09 22.55
N VAL A 6 31.95 2.67 21.63
CA VAL A 6 30.62 2.15 21.99
C VAL A 6 30.76 0.84 22.77
N LEU A 7 31.65 -0.07 22.34
CA LEU A 7 31.92 -1.34 23.03
C LEU A 7 32.49 -1.11 24.43
N SER A 8 33.41 -0.17 24.56
CA SER A 8 34.01 0.21 25.85
C SER A 8 32.96 0.79 26.81
N ASN A 9 32.06 1.65 26.31
CA ASN A 9 31.00 2.22 27.12
C ASN A 9 29.98 1.15 27.56
N CYS A 10 29.60 0.23 26.68
CA CYS A 10 28.73 -0.90 27.03
C CYS A 10 29.37 -1.81 28.09
N LEU A 11 30.69 -2.11 27.93
CA LEU A 11 31.40 -2.93 28.92
C LEU A 11 31.50 -2.24 30.26
N ALA A 12 31.83 -0.94 30.27
CA ALA A 12 31.88 -0.14 31.49
C ALA A 12 30.52 -0.08 32.19
N ALA A 13 29.45 0.14 31.46
CA ALA A 13 28.09 0.13 31.97
C ALA A 13 27.70 -1.22 32.58
N ALA A 14 28.03 -2.32 31.90
CA ALA A 14 27.78 -3.67 32.40
C ALA A 14 28.54 -3.97 33.69
N VAL A 15 29.82 -3.61 33.77
CA VAL A 15 30.66 -3.77 34.96
C VAL A 15 30.12 -2.91 36.10
N PHE A 16 29.71 -1.68 35.82
CA PHE A 16 29.14 -0.76 36.81
C PHE A 16 27.83 -1.29 37.37
N LEU A 17 26.94 -1.81 36.52
CA LEU A 17 25.70 -2.44 36.95
C LEU A 17 25.94 -3.68 37.81
N LEU A 18 26.88 -4.53 37.42
CA LEU A 18 27.22 -5.72 38.15
C LEU A 18 27.77 -5.39 39.57
N LEU A 19 28.65 -4.39 39.66
CA LEU A 19 29.20 -3.88 40.88
C LEU A 19 28.10 -3.26 41.77
N PHE A 20 27.19 -2.50 41.16
CA PHE A 20 26.05 -1.90 41.86
C PHE A 20 25.10 -2.96 42.44
N ILE A 21 24.83 -4.05 41.71
CA ILE A 21 23.99 -5.14 42.18
C ILE A 21 24.66 -5.87 43.34
N LEU A 22 25.97 -6.17 43.25
CA LEU A 22 26.70 -6.89 44.27
C LEU A 22 26.81 -6.14 45.60
N ILE A 23 27.02 -4.82 45.54
CA ILE A 23 27.20 -3.96 46.72
C ILE A 23 25.86 -3.41 47.22
N GLY A 24 24.95 -3.10 46.28
CA GLY A 24 23.67 -2.47 46.56
C GLY A 24 22.53 -3.41 46.96
N ALA A 25 22.66 -4.73 46.73
CA ALA A 25 21.62 -5.69 47.01
C ALA A 25 21.02 -5.56 48.43
N PRO A 26 21.81 -5.48 49.52
CA PRO A 26 21.25 -5.37 50.85
C PRO A 26 20.52 -4.05 51.12
N VAL A 27 20.88 -2.99 50.40
CA VAL A 27 20.19 -1.69 50.48
C VAL A 27 18.87 -1.71 49.71
N ILE A 28 18.86 -2.39 48.57
CA ILE A 28 17.66 -2.54 47.69
C ILE A 28 16.58 -3.36 48.41
N GLU A 29 16.95 -4.38 49.19
CA GLU A 29 16.02 -5.19 49.98
C GLU A 29 15.27 -4.39 51.08
N LEU A 30 15.82 -3.26 51.53
CA LEU A 30 15.16 -2.38 52.48
C LEU A 30 14.07 -1.52 51.88
N ILE A 31 14.00 -1.43 50.53
CA ILE A 31 13.01 -0.60 49.83
C ILE A 31 11.65 -1.30 49.86
N PRO A 32 10.61 -0.67 50.46
CA PRO A 32 9.28 -1.26 50.47
C PRO A 32 8.73 -1.38 49.04
N LEU A 33 8.09 -2.51 48.74
CA LEU A 33 7.51 -2.81 47.45
C LEU A 33 6.56 -1.69 46.93
N ALA A 34 5.85 -1.05 47.87
CA ALA A 34 4.97 0.08 47.57
C ALA A 34 5.71 1.28 46.97
N ALA A 35 6.95 1.55 47.40
CA ALA A 35 7.77 2.63 46.87
C ALA A 35 8.22 2.31 45.43
N LEU A 36 8.60 1.06 45.15
CA LEU A 36 8.95 0.60 43.78
C LEU A 36 7.77 0.74 42.84
N VAL A 37 6.58 0.31 43.26
CA VAL A 37 5.34 0.47 42.48
C VAL A 37 5.05 1.95 42.21
N GLY A 38 5.22 2.82 43.23
CA GLY A 38 5.04 4.27 43.05
C GLY A 38 5.97 4.89 42.02
N VAL A 39 7.25 4.49 42.02
CA VAL A 39 8.23 4.93 41.02
C VAL A 39 7.86 4.41 39.65
N MET A 40 7.44 3.15 39.53
CA MET A 40 6.99 2.58 38.24
C MET A 40 5.80 3.35 37.68
N PHE A 41 4.81 3.70 38.50
CA PHE A 41 3.68 4.53 38.04
C PHE A 41 4.14 5.91 37.56
N MET A 42 5.08 6.55 38.25
CA MET A 42 5.62 7.84 37.85
C MET A 42 6.34 7.75 36.50
N VAL A 43 7.12 6.71 36.29
CA VAL A 43 7.82 6.45 35.02
C VAL A 43 6.80 6.17 33.88
N VAL A 44 5.78 5.36 34.14
CA VAL A 44 4.73 5.07 33.17
C VAL A 44 4.00 6.34 32.72
N ILE A 45 3.61 7.19 33.67
CA ILE A 45 2.93 8.47 33.37
C ILE A 45 3.85 9.41 32.58
N GLY A 46 5.14 9.47 32.98
CA GLY A 46 6.12 10.34 32.31
C GLY A 46 6.55 9.88 30.90
N THR A 47 6.57 8.56 30.66
CA THR A 47 6.91 7.99 29.36
C THR A 47 5.71 7.82 28.45
N PHE A 48 4.48 7.95 28.98
CA PHE A 48 3.27 7.79 28.19
C PHE A 48 3.15 8.90 27.13
N ALA A 49 3.14 8.49 25.88
CA ALA A 49 3.07 9.41 24.74
C ALA A 49 1.63 9.95 24.52
N TRP A 50 1.21 10.89 25.35
CA TRP A 50 -0.10 11.56 25.25
C TRP A 50 -0.39 12.14 23.87
N GLN A 51 0.66 12.53 23.13
CA GLN A 51 0.55 13.03 21.78
C GLN A 51 0.07 11.95 20.79
N SER A 52 0.45 10.69 21.02
CA SER A 52 0.03 9.56 20.17
C SER A 52 -1.48 9.37 20.16
N LEU A 53 -2.17 9.61 21.28
CA LEU A 53 -3.63 9.56 21.35
C LEU A 53 -4.31 10.66 20.53
N ARG A 54 -3.69 11.83 20.48
CA ARG A 54 -4.20 12.95 19.65
C ARG A 54 -3.98 12.69 18.17
N ILE A 55 -2.82 12.16 17.81
CA ILE A 55 -2.46 11.86 16.42
C ILE A 55 -3.33 10.73 15.86
N MET A 56 -3.77 9.78 16.68
CA MET A 56 -4.63 8.65 16.30
C MET A 56 -5.95 9.09 15.66
N ARG A 57 -6.40 10.33 15.89
CA ARG A 57 -7.59 10.91 15.23
C ARG A 57 -7.32 11.47 13.83
N ILE A 58 -6.05 11.64 13.48
CA ILE A 58 -5.62 12.29 12.22
C ILE A 58 -5.05 11.25 11.25
N ILE A 59 -4.55 10.14 11.77
CA ILE A 59 -3.93 9.06 11.00
C ILE A 59 -5.01 8.19 10.32
N PRO A 60 -4.72 7.62 9.12
CA PRO A 60 -5.59 6.64 8.46
C PRO A 60 -5.97 5.49 9.39
N LEU A 61 -7.19 4.98 9.23
CA LEU A 61 -7.72 3.87 10.05
C LEU A 61 -6.83 2.62 10.04
N ALA A 62 -6.15 2.37 8.92
CA ALA A 62 -5.23 1.24 8.79
C ALA A 62 -4.07 1.32 9.79
N ASP A 63 -3.42 2.48 9.90
CA ASP A 63 -2.29 2.70 10.81
C ASP A 63 -2.74 2.68 12.27
N THR A 64 -3.91 3.25 12.55
CA THR A 64 -4.53 3.21 13.89
C THR A 64 -4.79 1.77 14.33
N LEU A 65 -5.28 0.93 13.43
CA LEU A 65 -5.55 -0.48 13.70
C LEU A 65 -4.26 -1.26 14.00
N VAL A 66 -3.18 -0.95 13.28
CA VAL A 66 -1.83 -1.53 13.55
C VAL A 66 -1.36 -1.16 14.94
N ILE A 67 -1.49 0.11 15.35
CA ILE A 67 -1.06 0.58 16.68
C ILE A 67 -1.85 -0.15 17.78
N ILE A 68 -3.17 -0.26 17.65
CA ILE A 68 -4.02 -0.94 18.63
C ILE A 68 -3.65 -2.43 18.73
N LEU A 69 -3.45 -3.08 17.57
CA LEU A 69 -3.11 -4.50 17.52
C LEU A 69 -1.75 -4.79 18.17
N VAL A 70 -0.72 -4.01 17.82
CA VAL A 70 0.62 -4.14 18.39
C VAL A 70 0.59 -3.91 19.89
N THR A 71 -0.15 -2.89 20.36
CA THR A 71 -0.31 -2.61 21.79
C THR A 71 -1.00 -3.78 22.51
N ALA A 72 -2.05 -4.34 21.92
CA ALA A 72 -2.75 -5.50 22.50
C ALA A 72 -1.81 -6.72 22.58
N VAL A 73 -1.06 -7.02 21.53
CA VAL A 73 -0.08 -8.13 21.54
C VAL A 73 0.98 -7.91 22.59
N THR A 74 1.47 -6.67 22.76
CA THR A 74 2.47 -6.33 23.78
C THR A 74 1.95 -6.62 25.21
N VAL A 75 0.67 -6.32 25.46
CA VAL A 75 0.06 -6.49 26.80
C VAL A 75 -0.28 -7.94 27.09
N PHE A 76 -0.78 -8.69 26.10
CA PHE A 76 -1.32 -10.05 26.32
C PHE A 76 -0.32 -11.17 26.08
N VAL A 77 0.71 -10.93 25.28
CA VAL A 77 1.68 -11.96 24.91
C VAL A 77 3.07 -11.59 25.41
N ASP A 78 3.80 -10.75 24.67
CA ASP A 78 5.16 -10.34 24.95
C ASP A 78 5.58 -9.21 24.01
N LEU A 79 6.53 -8.39 24.47
CA LEU A 79 7.10 -7.29 23.69
C LEU A 79 7.82 -7.80 22.42
N ALA A 80 8.57 -8.92 22.54
CA ALA A 80 9.28 -9.48 21.38
C ALA A 80 8.31 -9.95 20.30
N ALA A 81 7.24 -10.65 20.67
CA ALA A 81 6.19 -11.07 19.76
C ALA A 81 5.49 -9.87 19.11
N ALA A 82 5.22 -8.80 19.88
CA ALA A 82 4.60 -7.58 19.38
C ALA A 82 5.44 -6.89 18.30
N VAL A 83 6.77 -6.84 18.47
CA VAL A 83 7.69 -6.27 17.48
C VAL A 83 7.62 -7.06 16.15
N VAL A 84 7.68 -8.39 16.23
CA VAL A 84 7.61 -9.24 15.04
C VAL A 84 6.28 -9.06 14.30
N VAL A 85 5.16 -9.12 15.02
CA VAL A 85 3.81 -8.91 14.47
C VAL A 85 3.68 -7.51 13.86
N GLY A 86 4.17 -6.49 14.57
CA GLY A 86 4.14 -5.10 14.09
C GLY A 86 4.92 -4.91 12.79
N VAL A 87 6.12 -5.47 12.69
CA VAL A 87 6.95 -5.40 11.47
C VAL A 87 6.25 -6.09 10.30
N ILE A 88 5.71 -7.29 10.51
CA ILE A 88 5.03 -8.05 9.46
C ILE A 88 3.81 -7.26 8.95
N ILE A 89 2.95 -6.78 9.85
CA ILE A 89 1.74 -6.07 9.45
C ILE A 89 2.07 -4.74 8.79
N SER A 90 3.02 -3.97 9.34
CA SER A 90 3.46 -2.71 8.74
C SER A 90 4.05 -2.92 7.35
N ALA A 91 4.84 -3.98 7.14
CA ALA A 91 5.37 -4.34 5.84
C ALA A 91 4.26 -4.70 4.83
N LEU A 92 3.24 -5.45 5.28
CA LEU A 92 2.09 -5.80 4.44
C LEU A 92 1.25 -4.55 4.06
N VAL A 93 0.98 -3.68 5.02
CA VAL A 93 0.25 -2.43 4.77
C VAL A 93 1.04 -1.52 3.81
N TYR A 94 2.34 -1.41 4.02
CA TYR A 94 3.21 -0.65 3.12
C TYR A 94 3.23 -1.24 1.70
N ALA A 95 3.40 -2.56 1.58
CA ALA A 95 3.38 -3.26 0.28
C ALA A 95 2.03 -3.06 -0.43
N TRP A 96 0.92 -3.18 0.30
CA TRP A 96 -0.42 -2.96 -0.22
C TRP A 96 -0.63 -1.53 -0.72
N ASN A 97 -0.26 -0.53 0.09
CA ASN A 97 -0.39 0.87 -0.27
C ASN A 97 0.50 1.23 -1.48
N ASN A 98 1.68 0.63 -1.57
CA ASN A 98 2.58 0.85 -2.69
C ASN A 98 2.08 0.17 -3.98
N ALA A 99 1.53 -1.04 -3.88
CA ALA A 99 0.95 -1.74 -5.02
C ALA A 99 -0.27 -1.02 -5.61
N ARG A 100 -1.06 -0.32 -4.79
CA ARG A 100 -2.24 0.45 -5.23
C ARG A 100 -1.91 1.78 -5.89
N ARG A 101 -0.67 2.23 -5.84
CA ARG A 101 -0.28 3.52 -6.44
C ARG A 101 -0.27 3.40 -7.95
N ILE A 102 -1.20 4.08 -8.58
CA ILE A 102 -1.26 4.27 -10.01
C ILE A 102 -1.15 5.77 -10.30
N HIS A 103 -0.34 6.13 -11.30
CA HIS A 103 -0.10 7.51 -11.67
C HIS A 103 -0.31 7.68 -13.16
N ALA A 104 -0.55 8.91 -13.59
CA ALA A 104 -0.58 9.26 -14.99
C ALA A 104 0.26 10.51 -15.25
N HIS A 105 1.16 10.44 -16.20
CA HIS A 105 1.77 11.62 -16.78
C HIS A 105 0.92 12.09 -17.95
N THR A 106 0.57 13.38 -17.96
CA THR A 106 -0.26 13.96 -19.00
C THR A 106 0.58 14.80 -19.95
N GLU A 107 0.39 14.59 -21.24
CA GLU A 107 1.00 15.37 -22.32
C GLU A 107 -0.09 15.85 -23.26
N ILE A 108 0.03 17.06 -23.78
CA ILE A 108 -0.85 17.58 -24.82
C ILE A 108 -0.06 17.52 -26.14
N ARG A 109 -0.61 16.79 -27.09
CA ARG A 109 -0.05 16.65 -28.41
C ARG A 109 -0.33 17.90 -29.28
N GLU A 110 0.42 18.12 -30.35
CA GLU A 110 0.27 19.26 -31.27
C GLU A 110 -1.11 19.33 -31.92
N ASP A 111 -1.78 18.20 -32.08
CA ASP A 111 -3.14 18.07 -32.61
C ASP A 111 -4.24 18.37 -31.58
N GLY A 112 -3.87 18.76 -30.36
CA GLY A 112 -4.79 19.07 -29.25
C GLY A 112 -5.27 17.84 -28.49
N ALA A 113 -4.88 16.62 -28.85
CA ALA A 113 -5.21 15.41 -28.09
C ALA A 113 -4.43 15.36 -26.77
N LYS A 114 -5.08 14.93 -25.70
CA LYS A 114 -4.44 14.73 -24.40
C LYS A 114 -4.07 13.27 -24.22
N ILE A 115 -2.81 13.04 -23.92
CA ILE A 115 -2.26 11.69 -23.68
C ILE A 115 -2.07 11.49 -22.19
N TYR A 116 -2.67 10.43 -21.64
CA TYR A 116 -2.45 9.94 -20.29
C TYR A 116 -1.53 8.73 -20.35
N LYS A 117 -0.28 8.88 -19.97
CA LYS A 117 0.69 7.79 -19.82
C LYS A 117 0.51 7.18 -18.42
N ILE A 118 -0.06 5.99 -18.36
CA ILE A 118 -0.36 5.31 -17.11
C ILE A 118 0.88 4.58 -16.61
N GLU A 119 1.20 4.76 -15.33
CA GLU A 119 2.30 4.11 -14.64
C GLU A 119 1.80 3.34 -13.42
N GLY A 120 2.24 2.09 -13.30
CA GLY A 120 1.85 1.19 -12.23
C GLY A 120 0.84 0.13 -12.65
N PRO A 121 0.65 -0.92 -11.83
CA PRO A 121 -0.25 -2.02 -12.17
C PRO A 121 -1.71 -1.61 -12.00
N LEU A 122 -2.54 -1.93 -13.00
CA LEU A 122 -3.99 -1.77 -12.93
C LEU A 122 -4.62 -3.10 -12.53
N PHE A 123 -5.21 -3.15 -11.32
CA PHE A 123 -5.88 -4.29 -10.74
C PHE A 123 -7.00 -3.82 -9.80
N PHE A 124 -7.78 -4.74 -9.21
CA PHE A 124 -8.92 -4.39 -8.37
C PHE A 124 -8.62 -3.35 -7.27
N GLY A 125 -7.40 -3.35 -6.72
CA GLY A 125 -6.99 -2.42 -5.66
C GLY A 125 -6.64 -1.02 -6.14
N SER A 126 -6.37 -0.80 -7.44
CA SER A 126 -5.98 0.49 -8.03
C SER A 126 -7.05 1.10 -8.94
N THR A 127 -8.20 0.44 -9.14
CA THR A 127 -9.27 0.91 -10.03
C THR A 127 -9.87 2.26 -9.64
N GLU A 128 -9.99 2.52 -8.34
CA GLU A 128 -10.49 3.80 -7.82
C GLU A 128 -9.50 4.93 -8.15
N GLY A 129 -8.23 4.75 -7.78
CA GLY A 129 -7.17 5.71 -8.13
C GLY A 129 -7.03 5.92 -9.64
N PHE A 130 -7.20 4.87 -10.45
CA PHE A 130 -7.23 4.99 -11.90
C PHE A 130 -8.36 5.90 -12.39
N SER A 131 -9.56 5.74 -11.84
CA SER A 131 -10.72 6.57 -12.23
C SER A 131 -10.56 8.05 -11.86
N GLU A 132 -9.81 8.34 -10.80
CA GLU A 132 -9.54 9.70 -10.31
C GLU A 132 -8.50 10.47 -11.15
N LEU A 133 -7.72 9.77 -12.00
CA LEU A 133 -6.71 10.39 -12.84
C LEU A 133 -7.30 11.25 -13.97
N PHE A 134 -8.56 11.04 -14.33
CA PHE A 134 -9.19 11.61 -15.53
C PHE A 134 -10.15 12.75 -15.21
N ASP A 135 -10.02 13.85 -15.96
CA ASP A 135 -10.95 14.97 -15.91
C ASP A 135 -11.93 14.94 -17.09
N PHE A 136 -13.01 14.18 -16.95
CA PHE A 136 -14.00 13.95 -18.01
C PHE A 136 -14.61 15.24 -18.56
N LYS A 137 -14.61 16.34 -17.78
CA LYS A 137 -15.19 17.63 -18.19
C LYS A 137 -14.17 18.54 -18.86
N GLY A 138 -12.97 18.61 -18.28
CA GLY A 138 -11.90 19.52 -18.73
C GLY A 138 -11.05 18.97 -19.89
N ASP A 139 -11.10 17.66 -20.16
CA ASP A 139 -10.32 17.05 -21.22
C ASP A 139 -10.84 17.43 -22.62
N PRO A 140 -9.97 17.43 -23.67
CA PRO A 140 -10.36 17.66 -25.05
C PRO A 140 -11.22 16.50 -25.61
N ASP A 141 -11.72 16.68 -26.84
CA ASP A 141 -12.60 15.70 -27.51
C ASP A 141 -11.89 14.38 -27.79
N LEU A 142 -10.56 14.40 -27.96
CA LEU A 142 -9.75 13.22 -28.17
C LEU A 142 -8.79 13.02 -26.96
N VAL A 143 -8.95 11.90 -26.29
CA VAL A 143 -8.12 11.45 -25.17
C VAL A 143 -7.45 10.13 -25.53
N ILE A 144 -6.15 10.06 -25.32
CA ILE A 144 -5.36 8.85 -25.57
C ILE A 144 -4.88 8.33 -24.21
N VAL A 145 -5.16 7.08 -23.90
CA VAL A 145 -4.68 6.42 -22.68
C VAL A 145 -3.64 5.37 -23.07
N ASP A 146 -2.42 5.60 -22.65
CA ASP A 146 -1.25 4.78 -22.99
C ASP A 146 -0.85 3.90 -21.80
N PHE A 147 -0.89 2.59 -21.99
CA PHE A 147 -0.57 1.57 -21.00
C PHE A 147 0.85 1.00 -21.13
N MET A 148 1.75 1.67 -21.86
CA MET A 148 3.11 1.17 -22.10
C MET A 148 3.85 0.82 -20.78
N ASN A 149 3.69 1.65 -19.74
CA ASN A 149 4.31 1.47 -18.42
C ASN A 149 3.34 0.89 -17.39
N SER A 150 2.19 0.37 -17.82
CA SER A 150 1.16 -0.19 -16.97
C SER A 150 0.80 -1.59 -17.42
N ARG A 151 0.41 -2.44 -16.47
CA ARG A 151 -0.04 -3.79 -16.74
C ARG A 151 -1.45 -3.99 -16.23
N VAL A 152 -2.35 -4.39 -17.11
CA VAL A 152 -3.71 -4.81 -16.73
C VAL A 152 -3.64 -6.24 -16.19
N VAL A 153 -4.00 -6.43 -14.93
CA VAL A 153 -3.74 -7.67 -14.20
C VAL A 153 -4.98 -8.55 -14.09
N ASP A 154 -6.15 -7.97 -13.89
CA ASP A 154 -7.37 -8.71 -13.59
C ASP A 154 -8.62 -8.15 -14.31
N HIS A 155 -9.75 -8.81 -14.08
CA HIS A 155 -11.04 -8.41 -14.69
C HIS A 155 -11.55 -7.06 -14.18
N SER A 156 -11.30 -6.73 -12.93
CA SER A 156 -11.72 -5.45 -12.36
C SER A 156 -11.04 -4.28 -13.07
N ALA A 157 -9.78 -4.48 -13.47
CA ALA A 157 -9.03 -3.54 -14.28
C ALA A 157 -9.67 -3.33 -15.67
N LEU A 158 -10.08 -4.42 -16.34
CA LEU A 158 -10.78 -4.33 -17.62
C LEU A 158 -12.11 -3.60 -17.47
N GLN A 159 -12.88 -3.90 -16.45
CA GLN A 159 -14.14 -3.23 -16.15
C GLN A 159 -13.92 -1.72 -15.88
N ALA A 160 -12.84 -1.35 -15.19
CA ALA A 160 -12.51 0.06 -14.96
C ALA A 160 -12.21 0.80 -16.28
N ILE A 161 -11.54 0.16 -17.24
CA ILE A 161 -11.29 0.70 -18.58
C ILE A 161 -12.62 0.86 -19.35
N GLU A 162 -13.52 -0.12 -19.30
CA GLU A 162 -14.84 -0.03 -19.93
C GLU A 162 -15.67 1.11 -19.36
N VAL A 163 -15.68 1.25 -18.03
CA VAL A 163 -16.38 2.35 -17.36
C VAL A 163 -15.79 3.71 -17.73
N LEU A 164 -14.45 3.81 -17.84
CA LEU A 164 -13.76 5.01 -18.32
C LEU A 164 -14.25 5.40 -19.71
N ALA A 165 -14.23 4.45 -20.63
CA ALA A 165 -14.68 4.67 -22.00
C ALA A 165 -16.14 5.10 -22.08
N SER A 166 -17.00 4.43 -21.31
CA SER A 166 -18.41 4.77 -21.25
C SER A 166 -18.63 6.20 -20.73
N LYS A 167 -17.85 6.66 -19.74
CA LYS A 167 -17.94 8.03 -19.21
C LYS A 167 -17.53 9.07 -20.25
N TYR A 168 -16.45 8.86 -21.00
CA TYR A 168 -16.05 9.77 -22.07
C TYR A 168 -17.04 9.79 -23.22
N ASN A 169 -17.54 8.64 -23.65
CA ASN A 169 -18.59 8.56 -24.67
C ASN A 169 -19.88 9.28 -24.26
N ALA A 170 -20.29 9.16 -22.98
CA ALA A 170 -21.42 9.89 -22.44
C ALA A 170 -21.19 11.41 -22.43
N ALA A 171 -19.93 11.85 -22.34
CA ALA A 171 -19.52 13.24 -22.45
C ALA A 171 -19.37 13.73 -23.91
N GLY A 172 -19.63 12.86 -24.91
CA GLY A 172 -19.45 13.16 -26.33
C GLY A 172 -18.00 13.19 -26.80
N LYS A 173 -17.08 12.60 -26.03
CA LYS A 173 -15.64 12.59 -26.29
C LYS A 173 -15.16 11.19 -26.70
N HIS A 174 -14.05 11.13 -27.43
CA HIS A 174 -13.47 9.88 -27.91
C HIS A 174 -12.26 9.48 -27.08
N VAL A 175 -12.18 8.21 -26.68
CA VAL A 175 -11.04 7.62 -26.00
C VAL A 175 -10.36 6.60 -26.89
N GLN A 176 -9.04 6.75 -27.03
CA GLN A 176 -8.18 5.77 -27.68
C GLN A 176 -7.29 5.10 -26.63
N LEU A 177 -7.19 3.77 -26.68
CA LEU A 177 -6.31 3.00 -25.80
C LEU A 177 -5.10 2.53 -26.61
N ARG A 178 -3.89 2.68 -26.02
CA ARG A 178 -2.64 2.24 -26.66
C ARG A 178 -1.87 1.29 -25.75
N HIS A 179 -1.09 0.41 -26.34
CA HIS A 179 -0.18 -0.54 -25.69
C HIS A 179 -0.89 -1.49 -24.69
N LEU A 180 -2.15 -1.83 -24.97
CA LEU A 180 -2.84 -2.89 -24.28
C LEU A 180 -2.41 -4.25 -24.81
N SER A 181 -2.36 -5.27 -23.93
CA SER A 181 -2.07 -6.63 -24.38
C SER A 181 -3.16 -7.16 -25.31
N ARG A 182 -2.79 -8.10 -26.20
CA ARG A 182 -3.71 -8.73 -27.15
C ARG A 182 -4.91 -9.41 -26.47
N ASP A 183 -4.71 -9.95 -25.28
CA ASP A 183 -5.79 -10.54 -24.49
C ASP A 183 -6.77 -9.47 -23.98
N CYS A 184 -6.28 -8.31 -23.55
CA CYS A 184 -7.11 -7.19 -23.18
C CYS A 184 -7.93 -6.68 -24.36
N HIS A 185 -7.33 -6.57 -25.57
CA HIS A 185 -8.04 -6.21 -26.78
C HIS A 185 -9.18 -7.18 -27.12
N ARG A 186 -8.94 -8.48 -27.00
CA ARG A 186 -9.96 -9.51 -27.26
C ARG A 186 -11.13 -9.42 -26.29
N LEU A 187 -10.87 -9.11 -25.03
CA LEU A 187 -11.90 -8.99 -23.99
C LEU A 187 -12.68 -7.69 -24.13
N LEU A 188 -12.02 -6.57 -24.42
CA LEU A 188 -12.64 -5.26 -24.60
C LEU A 188 -13.41 -5.12 -25.90
N ASN A 189 -12.95 -5.75 -27.00
CA ASN A 189 -13.66 -5.76 -28.29
C ASN A 189 -15.03 -6.45 -28.22
N ARG A 190 -15.28 -7.33 -27.26
CA ARG A 190 -16.62 -7.88 -27.04
C ARG A 190 -17.61 -6.83 -26.50
N ALA A 191 -17.12 -5.77 -25.88
CA ALA A 191 -17.91 -4.64 -25.40
C ALA A 191 -18.19 -3.55 -26.46
N GLY A 192 -17.56 -3.62 -27.63
CA GLY A 192 -18.00 -2.92 -28.86
C GLY A 192 -17.66 -1.43 -28.99
N GLN A 193 -16.84 -0.82 -28.13
CA GLN A 193 -16.69 0.65 -28.15
C GLN A 193 -15.25 1.21 -28.13
N LEU A 194 -14.23 0.37 -28.15
CA LEU A 194 -12.86 0.84 -27.94
C LEU A 194 -11.89 0.13 -28.87
N ILE A 195 -11.16 0.89 -29.67
CA ILE A 195 -10.06 0.33 -30.49
C ILE A 195 -8.92 1.32 -30.59
N VAL A 196 -7.71 0.88 -30.33
CA VAL A 196 -6.56 1.20 -31.16
C VAL A 196 -5.69 -0.04 -31.26
N ASP A 197 -5.57 -0.54 -32.48
CA ASP A 197 -4.58 -1.53 -32.85
C ASP A 197 -3.24 -0.82 -32.94
N SER A 198 -2.26 -1.27 -32.15
CA SER A 198 -0.89 -0.82 -32.23
C SER A 198 -0.03 -2.05 -32.49
N ASP A 199 0.82 -1.99 -33.52
CA ASP A 199 1.74 -3.07 -33.87
C ASP A 199 2.74 -3.40 -32.77
N ASP A 200 2.90 -2.48 -31.79
CA ASP A 200 3.83 -2.58 -30.67
C ASP A 200 3.16 -3.05 -29.34
N ASP A 201 1.96 -3.62 -29.42
CA ASP A 201 1.26 -4.08 -28.23
C ASP A 201 1.99 -5.20 -27.48
N PRO A 202 2.13 -5.10 -26.15
CA PRO A 202 2.86 -6.08 -25.36
C PRO A 202 2.15 -7.44 -25.33
N GLN A 203 2.93 -8.52 -25.44
CA GLN A 203 2.43 -9.89 -25.36
C GLN A 203 2.49 -10.41 -23.90
N TYR A 204 1.55 -10.01 -23.07
CA TYR A 204 1.35 -10.65 -21.77
C TYR A 204 -0.12 -11.03 -21.61
N GLY A 205 -0.39 -12.13 -20.89
CA GLY A 205 -1.76 -12.54 -20.55
C GLY A 205 -2.28 -11.78 -19.33
N VAL A 206 -3.60 -11.59 -19.28
CA VAL A 206 -4.28 -11.18 -18.05
C VAL A 206 -4.17 -12.33 -17.04
N ALA A 207 -3.92 -12.03 -15.76
CA ALA A 207 -3.67 -13.04 -14.74
C ALA A 207 -4.84 -14.02 -14.50
N VAL A 208 -6.05 -13.65 -14.93
CA VAL A 208 -7.23 -14.52 -14.88
C VAL A 208 -7.42 -15.19 -16.23
N ASP A 209 -7.18 -16.50 -16.28
CA ASP A 209 -7.42 -17.30 -17.47
C ASP A 209 -8.92 -17.53 -17.68
N TYR A 210 -9.52 -16.72 -18.57
CA TYR A 210 -10.94 -16.84 -18.93
C TYR A 210 -11.26 -18.09 -19.71
N SER A 211 -10.27 -18.74 -20.34
CA SER A 211 -10.46 -19.95 -21.11
C SER A 211 -10.96 -21.12 -20.25
N ILE A 212 -10.53 -21.16 -19.00
CA ILE A 212 -10.96 -22.18 -18.02
C ILE A 212 -12.42 -21.97 -17.61
N ARG A 213 -12.87 -20.73 -17.49
CA ARG A 213 -14.24 -20.43 -17.03
C ARG A 213 -15.31 -20.67 -18.12
N THR A 214 -14.98 -20.39 -19.36
CA THR A 214 -15.88 -20.68 -20.51
C THR A 214 -15.96 -22.17 -20.82
N GLY A 215 -14.92 -22.95 -20.52
CA GLY A 215 -14.92 -24.41 -20.67
C GLY A 215 -15.83 -25.15 -19.69
N ILE A 216 -16.05 -24.59 -18.49
CA ILE A 216 -16.92 -25.20 -17.47
C ILE A 216 -18.42 -24.95 -17.76
N LEU A 217 -18.76 -23.90 -18.48
CA LEU A 217 -20.16 -23.58 -18.83
C LEU A 217 -20.56 -24.05 -20.23
N GLY A 218 -19.62 -24.55 -21.05
CA GLY A 218 -19.86 -25.10 -22.40
C GLY A 218 -20.05 -26.60 -22.48
N GLY A 219 -19.98 -27.34 -21.36
CA GLY A 219 -20.11 -28.79 -21.27
C GLY A 219 -21.49 -29.29 -20.87
N GLY A 220 -22.53 -28.69 -21.43
CA GLY A 220 -23.90 -29.14 -21.23
C GLY A 220 -24.65 -29.16 -22.54
N HIS A 221 -24.28 -30.13 -23.41
CA HIS A 221 -25.13 -30.84 -24.37
C HIS A 221 -24.33 -32.00 -24.96
#